data_de28e62675aaa563189618fc6f69d11b
#
_entry.id   de28e62675aaa563189618fc6f69d11b
#
_cell.length_a   1.000
_cell.length_b   1.000
_cell.length_c   1.000
_cell.angle_alpha   90.00
_cell.angle_beta   90.00
_cell.angle_gamma   90.00
#
_symmetry.space_group_name_H-M   'P 1'
#
loop_
_entity.id
_entity.type
_entity.pdbx_description
1 polymer ?
#
loop_
_entity_poly.entity_id
_entity_poly.type
_entity_poly.pdbx_seq_one_letter_code
_entity_poly.pdbx_strand_id
1 'polypeptide(L)'
;MPNSVSYLTQHLALLKKEYEYERENFRRETIAMPVGRKIKRGICWYPLNIGRSYYNSLNQLVVEVFRTEDKEIEHSFEYGKPICFFALDASDNPRFFKFRSTVGYVDDDRMVAVIPNGEALAALQGTARLGVQLFFDETSYRLMFSALEAAIRAKNNRMAELREIFHGTVRPAKTSALPVAFPWLNTSQQEAVNEALWAKDVAIIH
;
A
#
# COMPACT_ATOMS: atom_id res chain seq x y z
N MET A 1 -20.04 -26.77 -11.85
CA MET A 1 -19.39 -25.45 -11.67
C MET A 1 -18.16 -25.64 -10.80
N PRO A 2 -17.05 -24.93 -11.01
CA PRO A 2 -15.93 -25.00 -10.11
C PRO A 2 -16.40 -24.57 -8.71
N ASN A 3 -15.95 -25.25 -7.65
CA ASN A 3 -16.30 -24.89 -6.28
C ASN A 3 -15.54 -23.62 -5.85
N SER A 4 -15.95 -23.00 -4.75
CA SER A 4 -15.36 -21.77 -4.21
C SER A 4 -13.84 -21.84 -4.04
N VAL A 5 -13.33 -22.96 -3.56
CA VAL A 5 -11.88 -23.21 -3.35
C VAL A 5 -11.13 -23.26 -4.68
N SER A 6 -11.68 -23.94 -5.70
CA SER A 6 -11.07 -23.98 -7.04
C SER A 6 -10.99 -22.59 -7.67
N TYR A 7 -12.04 -21.80 -7.54
CA TYR A 7 -12.09 -20.42 -8.03
C TYR A 7 -11.03 -19.53 -7.37
N LEU A 8 -10.93 -19.56 -6.03
CA LEU A 8 -9.91 -18.80 -5.30
C LEU A 8 -8.49 -19.31 -5.60
N THR A 9 -8.30 -20.60 -5.83
CA THR A 9 -6.99 -21.15 -6.23
C THR A 9 -6.57 -20.62 -7.60
N GLN A 10 -7.49 -20.52 -8.55
CA GLN A 10 -7.23 -19.89 -9.84
C GLN A 10 -6.90 -18.40 -9.69
N HIS A 11 -7.64 -17.68 -8.85
CA HIS A 11 -7.36 -16.27 -8.53
C HIS A 11 -5.96 -16.09 -7.95
N LEU A 12 -5.57 -16.93 -7.00
CA LEU A 12 -4.21 -16.91 -6.41
C LEU A 12 -3.13 -17.13 -7.47
N ALA A 13 -3.37 -18.06 -8.41
CA ALA A 13 -2.42 -18.32 -9.49
C ALA A 13 -2.29 -17.10 -10.45
N LEU A 14 -3.40 -16.44 -10.76
CA LEU A 14 -3.41 -15.23 -11.59
C LEU A 14 -2.71 -14.06 -10.88
N LEU A 15 -2.99 -13.85 -9.61
CA LEU A 15 -2.35 -12.81 -8.79
C LEU A 15 -0.83 -13.02 -8.67
N LYS A 16 -0.36 -14.26 -8.58
CA LYS A 16 1.08 -14.57 -8.60
C LYS A 16 1.74 -14.19 -9.93
N LYS A 17 1.07 -14.45 -11.05
CA LYS A 17 1.56 -14.03 -12.38
C LYS A 17 1.60 -12.51 -12.53
N GLU A 18 0.57 -11.81 -12.07
CA GLU A 18 0.53 -10.35 -12.03
C GLU A 18 1.68 -9.79 -11.20
N TYR A 19 1.88 -10.32 -9.99
CA TYR A 19 3.01 -9.93 -9.13
C TYR A 19 4.37 -10.10 -9.80
N GLU A 20 4.61 -11.24 -10.44
CA GLU A 20 5.87 -11.51 -11.14
C GLU A 20 6.08 -10.55 -12.31
N TYR A 21 5.02 -10.28 -13.07
CA TYR A 21 5.05 -9.32 -14.18
C TYR A 21 5.33 -7.89 -13.70
N GLU A 22 4.61 -7.41 -12.70
CA GLU A 22 4.76 -6.06 -12.16
C GLU A 22 6.14 -5.87 -11.50
N ARG A 23 6.64 -6.88 -10.78
CA ARG A 23 7.97 -6.86 -10.19
C ARG A 23 9.07 -6.79 -11.24
N GLU A 24 8.96 -7.56 -12.31
CA GLU A 24 9.95 -7.53 -13.40
C GLU A 24 9.87 -6.23 -14.20
N ASN A 25 8.68 -5.71 -14.44
CA ASN A 25 8.46 -4.40 -15.05
C ASN A 25 9.13 -3.30 -14.20
N PHE A 26 8.87 -3.30 -12.89
CA PHE A 26 9.49 -2.35 -11.99
C PHE A 26 11.02 -2.45 -12.01
N ARG A 27 11.57 -3.66 -12.01
CA ARG A 27 13.01 -3.89 -12.10
C ARG A 27 13.58 -3.30 -13.39
N ARG A 28 12.96 -3.57 -14.51
CA ARG A 28 13.41 -3.11 -15.82
C ARG A 28 13.25 -1.61 -16.03
N GLU A 29 12.09 -1.07 -15.65
CA GLU A 29 11.72 0.31 -15.96
C GLU A 29 12.13 1.31 -14.87
N THR A 30 12.29 0.87 -13.64
CA THR A 30 12.62 1.76 -12.53
C THR A 30 14.04 1.55 -12.03
N ILE A 31 14.43 0.33 -11.66
CA ILE A 31 15.77 0.10 -11.07
C ILE A 31 16.87 0.33 -12.10
N ALA A 32 16.72 -0.20 -13.29
CA ALA A 32 17.73 -0.09 -14.36
C ALA A 32 17.79 1.32 -15.01
N MET A 33 16.81 2.18 -14.74
CA MET A 33 16.75 3.51 -15.33
C MET A 33 17.76 4.46 -14.65
N PRO A 34 18.48 5.31 -15.42
CA PRO A 34 19.34 6.36 -14.86
C PRO A 34 18.58 7.34 -13.97
N VAL A 35 19.22 7.84 -12.90
CA VAL A 35 18.59 8.72 -11.88
C VAL A 35 17.95 9.95 -12.51
N GLY A 36 18.64 10.67 -13.41
CA GLY A 36 18.08 11.84 -14.06
C GLY A 36 16.80 11.58 -14.87
N ARG A 37 16.64 10.36 -15.42
CA ARG A 37 15.39 9.99 -16.10
C ARG A 37 14.27 9.66 -15.11
N LYS A 38 14.59 9.09 -13.94
CA LYS A 38 13.63 8.87 -12.83
C LYS A 38 13.11 10.18 -12.26
N ILE A 39 13.98 11.19 -12.12
CA ILE A 39 13.59 12.54 -11.68
C ILE A 39 12.58 13.12 -12.66
N LYS A 40 12.88 13.13 -13.97
CA LYS A 40 11.97 13.62 -15.01
C LYS A 40 10.61 12.90 -15.05
N ARG A 41 10.53 11.66 -14.55
CA ARG A 41 9.28 10.90 -14.40
C ARG A 41 8.57 11.15 -13.07
N GLY A 42 9.11 11.98 -12.19
CA GLY A 42 8.54 12.27 -10.89
C GLY A 42 8.58 11.11 -9.88
N ILE A 43 9.36 10.06 -10.13
CA ILE A 43 9.46 8.87 -9.26
C ILE A 43 10.73 8.84 -8.41
N CYS A 44 11.52 9.89 -8.46
CA CYS A 44 12.79 10.02 -7.74
C CYS A 44 13.04 11.49 -7.38
N TRP A 45 13.53 11.73 -6.16
CA TRP A 45 14.09 13.00 -5.73
C TRP A 45 15.59 12.86 -5.47
N TYR A 46 16.37 13.73 -6.04
CA TYR A 46 17.80 13.87 -5.85
C TYR A 46 18.25 15.26 -6.33
N PRO A 47 19.15 15.95 -5.60
CA PRO A 47 19.63 15.62 -4.27
C PRO A 47 18.60 15.93 -3.17
N LEU A 48 18.82 15.37 -1.97
CA LEU A 48 17.98 15.61 -0.80
C LEU A 48 18.75 16.27 0.32
N ASN A 49 18.06 17.16 1.05
CA ASN A 49 18.45 17.59 2.37
C ASN A 49 17.62 16.87 3.44
N ILE A 50 18.27 16.50 4.55
CA ILE A 50 17.61 15.91 5.71
C ILE A 50 17.20 17.04 6.66
N GLY A 51 15.96 17.00 7.12
CA GLY A 51 15.40 17.88 8.13
C GLY A 51 15.31 17.22 9.50
N ARG A 52 14.22 17.51 10.20
CA ARG A 52 13.97 16.98 11.54
C ARG A 52 13.63 15.50 11.51
N SER A 53 13.96 14.82 12.60
CA SER A 53 13.47 13.47 12.89
C SER A 53 12.71 13.46 14.22
N TYR A 54 11.63 12.71 14.29
CA TYR A 54 10.77 12.62 15.47
C TYR A 54 9.93 11.35 15.44
N TYR A 55 9.24 11.07 16.54
CA TYR A 55 8.20 10.03 16.58
C TYR A 55 6.84 10.65 16.29
N ASN A 56 6.11 10.09 15.32
CA ASN A 56 4.76 10.53 14.97
C ASN A 56 3.72 10.03 16.01
N SER A 57 2.45 10.39 15.83
CA SER A 57 1.35 9.97 16.73
C SER A 57 1.13 8.45 16.79
N LEU A 58 1.64 7.70 15.82
CA LEU A 58 1.61 6.24 15.80
C LEU A 58 2.88 5.61 16.40
N ASN A 59 3.71 6.41 17.07
CA ASN A 59 4.99 5.99 17.64
C ASN A 59 5.97 5.40 16.61
N GLN A 60 5.91 5.89 15.37
CA GLN A 60 6.83 5.52 14.30
C GLN A 60 7.91 6.58 14.15
N LEU A 61 9.17 6.16 14.04
CA LEU A 61 10.27 7.08 13.75
C LEU A 61 10.13 7.60 12.32
N VAL A 62 10.13 8.92 12.18
CA VAL A 62 10.04 9.59 10.89
C VAL A 62 11.18 10.57 10.69
N VAL A 63 11.51 10.83 9.44
CA VAL A 63 12.49 11.83 9.03
C VAL A 63 11.89 12.72 7.94
N GLU A 64 12.08 14.03 8.08
CA GLU A 64 11.77 14.98 7.02
C GLU A 64 12.93 15.00 6.01
N VAL A 65 12.58 14.98 4.74
CA VAL A 65 13.50 15.18 3.63
C VAL A 65 12.96 16.22 2.67
N PHE A 66 13.87 16.99 2.11
CA PHE A 66 13.53 18.08 1.22
C PHE A 66 14.22 17.90 -0.13
N ARG A 67 13.46 17.99 -1.19
CA ARG A 67 13.97 18.08 -2.56
C ARG A 67 14.61 19.47 -2.74
N THR A 68 15.85 19.52 -3.23
CA THR A 68 16.59 20.78 -3.37
C THR A 68 16.64 21.31 -4.80
N GLU A 69 16.51 20.41 -5.77
CA GLU A 69 16.55 20.71 -7.20
C GLU A 69 15.31 20.14 -7.91
N ASP A 70 15.09 20.49 -9.18
CA ASP A 70 14.01 20.03 -10.05
C ASP A 70 12.60 20.16 -9.42
N LYS A 71 12.37 21.27 -8.70
CA LYS A 71 11.16 21.53 -7.93
C LYS A 71 9.92 21.74 -8.78
N GLU A 72 10.10 22.13 -10.03
CA GLU A 72 9.05 22.31 -11.04
C GLU A 72 8.50 20.98 -11.59
N ILE A 73 9.19 19.87 -11.34
CA ILE A 73 8.74 18.56 -11.83
C ILE A 73 7.70 17.99 -10.88
N GLU A 74 6.50 17.71 -11.40
CA GLU A 74 5.47 16.98 -10.66
C GLU A 74 5.97 15.58 -10.24
N HIS A 75 5.56 15.16 -9.06
CA HIS A 75 6.01 13.88 -8.51
C HIS A 75 4.86 12.92 -8.23
N SER A 76 5.16 11.63 -8.24
CA SER A 76 4.21 10.53 -7.98
C SER A 76 4.30 9.97 -6.56
N PHE A 77 4.97 10.69 -5.64
CA PHE A 77 5.00 10.29 -4.24
C PHE A 77 3.66 10.63 -3.59
N GLU A 78 3.09 9.65 -2.89
CA GLU A 78 1.80 9.75 -2.21
C GLU A 78 1.89 9.06 -0.84
N TYR A 79 1.01 9.45 0.08
CA TYR A 79 0.89 8.79 1.38
C TYR A 79 0.77 7.26 1.23
N GLY A 80 1.53 6.54 2.04
CA GLY A 80 1.52 5.08 2.07
C GLY A 80 2.37 4.39 0.99
N LYS A 81 2.86 5.11 -0.01
CA LYS A 81 3.72 4.52 -1.04
C LYS A 81 5.06 4.05 -0.46
N PRO A 82 5.51 2.84 -0.80
CA PRO A 82 6.85 2.38 -0.42
C PRO A 82 7.93 3.13 -1.18
N ILE A 83 8.99 3.47 -0.47
CA ILE A 83 10.16 4.17 -1.00
C ILE A 83 11.45 3.50 -0.57
N CYS A 84 12.52 3.72 -1.31
CA CYS A 84 13.86 3.38 -0.90
C CYS A 84 14.80 4.56 -1.06
N PHE A 85 15.68 4.74 -0.08
CA PHE A 85 16.76 5.70 -0.13
C PHE A 85 17.98 5.12 -0.84
N PHE A 86 18.76 5.98 -1.48
CA PHE A 86 20.01 5.63 -2.10
C PHE A 86 21.03 6.76 -1.96
N ALA A 87 22.29 6.42 -2.07
CA ALA A 87 23.39 7.37 -2.23
C ALA A 87 24.01 7.19 -3.61
N LEU A 88 24.42 8.26 -4.26
CA LEU A 88 25.23 8.15 -5.46
C LEU A 88 26.71 7.96 -5.09
N ASP A 89 27.34 6.97 -5.68
CA ASP A 89 28.79 6.78 -5.55
C ASP A 89 29.57 7.79 -6.43
N ALA A 90 30.90 7.69 -6.42
CA ALA A 90 31.76 8.58 -7.18
C ALA A 90 31.56 8.50 -8.72
N SER A 91 30.96 7.43 -9.20
CA SER A 91 30.65 7.20 -10.62
C SER A 91 29.18 7.44 -10.96
N ASP A 92 28.43 8.15 -10.08
CA ASP A 92 27.00 8.45 -10.21
C ASP A 92 26.08 7.22 -10.22
N ASN A 93 26.56 6.07 -9.74
CA ASN A 93 25.70 4.90 -9.61
C ASN A 93 24.95 4.90 -8.27
N PRO A 94 23.64 4.60 -8.27
CA PRO A 94 22.86 4.56 -7.05
C PRO A 94 23.17 3.30 -6.23
N ARG A 95 23.56 3.49 -4.97
CA ARG A 95 23.69 2.44 -3.96
C ARG A 95 22.54 2.53 -3.00
N PHE A 96 21.66 1.54 -3.04
CA PHE A 96 20.45 1.50 -2.22
C PHE A 96 20.74 1.06 -0.80
N PHE A 97 20.09 1.73 0.15
CA PHE A 97 20.09 1.27 1.54
C PHE A 97 19.32 -0.04 1.68
N LYS A 98 19.72 -0.87 2.64
CA LYS A 98 19.12 -2.19 2.87
C LYS A 98 17.75 -2.14 3.54
N PHE A 99 17.34 -1.00 4.09
CA PHE A 99 16.03 -0.81 4.70
C PHE A 99 15.02 -0.26 3.71
N ARG A 100 13.75 -0.44 4.01
CA ARG A 100 12.61 0.13 3.29
C ARG A 100 11.97 1.21 4.14
N SER A 101 11.33 2.14 3.48
CA SER A 101 10.63 3.26 4.07
C SER A 101 9.28 3.45 3.39
N THR A 102 8.43 4.24 4.01
CA THR A 102 7.10 4.54 3.48
C THR A 102 6.86 6.04 3.55
N VAL A 103 6.20 6.61 2.57
CA VAL A 103 5.77 8.02 2.61
C VAL A 103 4.69 8.17 3.68
N GLY A 104 5.01 8.88 4.77
CA GLY A 104 4.05 9.23 5.83
C GLY A 104 3.31 10.53 5.56
N TYR A 105 3.90 11.43 4.79
CA TYR A 105 3.31 12.69 4.32
C TYR A 105 4.18 13.25 3.19
N VAL A 106 3.58 13.94 2.25
CA VAL A 106 4.32 14.68 1.21
C VAL A 106 3.55 15.93 0.85
N ASP A 107 4.27 17.02 0.64
CA ASP A 107 3.75 18.33 0.29
C ASP A 107 4.83 19.09 -0.50
N ASP A 108 4.55 19.35 -1.77
CA ASP A 108 5.47 19.97 -2.73
C ASP A 108 6.89 19.36 -2.71
N ASP A 109 7.82 20.06 -2.06
CA ASP A 109 9.24 19.67 -1.98
C ASP A 109 9.63 18.97 -0.68
N ARG A 110 8.68 18.75 0.22
CA ARG A 110 8.88 18.17 1.55
C ARG A 110 8.20 16.82 1.65
N MET A 111 8.94 15.83 2.11
CA MET A 111 8.41 14.51 2.44
C MET A 111 8.75 14.16 3.88
N VAL A 112 7.79 13.54 4.58
CA VAL A 112 8.00 12.86 5.86
C VAL A 112 8.03 11.37 5.57
N ALA A 113 9.18 10.74 5.73
CA ALA A 113 9.38 9.31 5.50
C ALA A 113 9.37 8.55 6.84
N VAL A 114 8.59 7.49 6.91
CA VAL A 114 8.65 6.53 8.02
C VAL A 114 9.87 5.63 7.81
N ILE A 115 10.76 5.57 8.81
CA ILE A 115 11.99 4.77 8.77
C ILE A 115 11.98 3.71 9.88
N PRO A 116 12.68 2.58 9.70
CA PRO A 116 12.51 1.43 10.61
C PRO A 116 13.11 1.66 12.01
N ASN A 117 14.22 2.38 12.14
CA ASN A 117 14.94 2.55 13.42
C ASN A 117 15.98 3.67 13.36
N GLY A 118 16.63 3.92 14.50
CA GLY A 118 17.68 4.94 14.64
C GLY A 118 18.96 4.65 13.82
N GLU A 119 19.27 3.39 13.53
CA GLU A 119 20.41 3.04 12.67
C GLU A 119 20.18 3.50 11.23
N ALA A 120 18.95 3.34 10.73
CA ALA A 120 18.55 3.86 9.44
C ALA A 120 18.66 5.39 9.40
N LEU A 121 18.23 6.09 10.47
CA LEU A 121 18.38 7.54 10.58
C LEU A 121 19.83 7.96 10.53
N ALA A 122 20.69 7.34 11.32
CA ALA A 122 22.12 7.64 11.37
C ALA A 122 22.79 7.41 9.99
N ALA A 123 22.41 6.34 9.31
CA ALA A 123 22.90 6.04 7.96
C ALA A 123 22.50 7.13 6.95
N LEU A 124 21.26 7.64 7.02
CA LEU A 124 20.83 8.74 6.17
C LEU A 124 21.59 10.03 6.48
N GLN A 125 21.69 10.40 7.76
CA GLN A 125 22.36 11.64 8.21
C GLN A 125 23.86 11.66 7.89
N GLY A 126 24.51 10.51 7.89
CA GLY A 126 25.93 10.35 7.56
C GLY A 126 26.22 10.31 6.04
N THR A 127 25.20 10.44 5.20
CA THR A 127 25.32 10.24 3.75
C THR A 127 25.24 11.55 2.98
N ALA A 128 26.30 11.89 2.26
CA ALA A 128 26.27 12.89 1.21
C ALA A 128 25.58 12.32 -0.06
N ARG A 129 25.13 13.18 -0.99
CA ARG A 129 24.56 12.78 -2.26
C ARG A 129 23.39 11.79 -2.12
N LEU A 130 22.50 12.10 -1.15
CA LEU A 130 21.32 11.30 -0.81
C LEU A 130 20.19 11.52 -1.83
N GLY A 131 19.49 10.46 -2.16
CA GLY A 131 18.27 10.47 -2.95
C GLY A 131 17.23 9.49 -2.43
N VAL A 132 16.00 9.64 -2.89
CA VAL A 132 14.88 8.73 -2.61
C VAL A 132 14.12 8.43 -3.91
N GLN A 133 13.66 7.21 -4.05
CA GLN A 133 12.79 6.83 -5.17
C GLN A 133 11.63 5.96 -4.70
N LEU A 134 10.56 5.93 -5.50
CA LEU A 134 9.49 4.96 -5.32
C LEU A 134 10.04 3.53 -5.38
N PHE A 135 9.42 2.65 -4.60
CA PHE A 135 9.76 1.24 -4.57
C PHE A 135 8.53 0.38 -4.88
N PHE A 136 8.78 -0.86 -5.27
CA PHE A 136 7.71 -1.82 -5.57
C PHE A 136 6.97 -2.22 -4.30
N ASP A 137 5.63 -2.19 -4.33
CA ASP A 137 4.79 -2.53 -3.18
C ASP A 137 4.63 -4.06 -3.04
N GLU A 138 5.67 -4.70 -2.51
CA GLU A 138 5.60 -6.13 -2.18
C GLU A 138 4.67 -6.44 -1.00
N THR A 139 4.38 -5.45 -0.16
CA THR A 139 3.59 -5.67 1.07
C THR A 139 2.14 -5.92 0.74
N SER A 140 1.55 -5.13 -0.14
CA SER A 140 0.17 -5.33 -0.60
C SER A 140 0.00 -6.70 -1.26
N TYR A 141 0.92 -7.10 -2.13
CA TYR A 141 0.88 -8.45 -2.72
C TYR A 141 0.98 -9.57 -1.69
N ARG A 142 1.88 -9.45 -0.71
CA ARG A 142 1.99 -10.47 0.37
C ARG A 142 0.72 -10.58 1.19
N LEU A 143 0.07 -9.45 1.49
CA LEU A 143 -1.21 -9.45 2.20
C LEU A 143 -2.31 -10.10 1.37
N MET A 144 -2.41 -9.78 0.08
CA MET A 144 -3.36 -10.41 -0.83
C MET A 144 -3.14 -11.93 -0.94
N PHE A 145 -1.88 -12.39 -1.07
CA PHE A 145 -1.56 -13.83 -1.07
C PHE A 145 -1.99 -14.49 0.24
N SER A 146 -1.62 -13.90 1.37
CA SER A 146 -1.96 -14.42 2.69
C SER A 146 -3.47 -14.52 2.90
N ALA A 147 -4.23 -13.50 2.49
CA ALA A 147 -5.69 -13.47 2.59
C ALA A 147 -6.34 -14.56 1.72
N LEU A 148 -5.93 -14.69 0.46
CA LEU A 148 -6.44 -15.75 -0.43
C LEU A 148 -6.10 -17.15 0.09
N GLU A 149 -4.87 -17.37 0.53
CA GLU A 149 -4.46 -18.65 1.10
C GLU A 149 -5.22 -18.99 2.39
N ALA A 150 -5.48 -18.00 3.24
CA ALA A 150 -6.30 -18.19 4.44
C ALA A 150 -7.74 -18.58 4.08
N ALA A 151 -8.34 -17.90 3.10
CA ALA A 151 -9.69 -18.21 2.62
C ALA A 151 -9.78 -19.59 1.96
N ILE A 152 -8.77 -19.99 1.18
CA ILE A 152 -8.69 -21.33 0.57
C ILE A 152 -8.58 -22.43 1.63
N ARG A 153 -7.74 -22.23 2.66
CA ARG A 153 -7.50 -23.21 3.74
C ARG A 153 -8.61 -23.27 4.77
N ALA A 154 -9.49 -22.27 4.82
CA ALA A 154 -10.56 -22.20 5.82
C ALA A 154 -11.50 -23.41 5.73
N LYS A 155 -11.74 -24.07 6.88
CA LYS A 155 -12.67 -25.20 7.02
C LYS A 155 -13.42 -25.08 8.35
N ASN A 156 -14.73 -25.33 8.30
CA ASN A 156 -15.59 -25.37 9.49
C ASN A 156 -15.47 -24.14 10.41
N ASN A 157 -15.31 -22.97 9.82
CA ASN A 157 -15.21 -21.70 10.52
C ASN A 157 -15.91 -20.59 9.74
N ARG A 158 -16.03 -19.41 10.36
CA ARG A 158 -16.74 -18.26 9.78
C ARG A 158 -16.18 -17.83 8.42
N MET A 159 -14.86 -17.92 8.20
CA MET A 159 -14.25 -17.58 6.93
C MET A 159 -14.68 -18.54 5.81
N ALA A 160 -14.80 -19.83 6.12
CA ALA A 160 -15.32 -20.83 5.17
C ALA A 160 -16.79 -20.54 4.81
N GLU A 161 -17.62 -20.20 5.81
CA GLU A 161 -19.03 -19.82 5.58
C GLU A 161 -19.12 -18.58 4.68
N LEU A 162 -18.39 -17.51 5.00
CA LEU A 162 -18.37 -16.28 4.20
C LEU A 162 -17.88 -16.53 2.78
N ARG A 163 -16.87 -17.38 2.59
CA ARG A 163 -16.41 -17.79 1.26
C ARG A 163 -17.55 -18.38 0.43
N GLU A 164 -18.35 -19.28 1.00
CA GLU A 164 -19.47 -19.90 0.30
C GLU A 164 -20.60 -18.89 0.00
N ILE A 165 -20.82 -17.93 0.90
CA ILE A 165 -21.78 -16.83 0.68
C ILE A 165 -21.33 -15.97 -0.49
N PHE A 166 -20.07 -15.52 -0.50
CA PHE A 166 -19.52 -14.71 -1.61
C PHE A 166 -19.47 -15.45 -2.94
N HIS A 167 -19.34 -16.76 -2.90
CA HIS A 167 -19.41 -17.61 -4.11
C HIS A 167 -20.85 -17.87 -4.57
N GLY A 168 -21.84 -17.50 -3.78
CA GLY A 168 -23.27 -17.67 -4.10
C GLY A 168 -23.80 -19.09 -3.88
N THR A 169 -23.04 -19.98 -3.23
CA THR A 169 -23.49 -21.33 -2.88
C THR A 169 -24.36 -21.37 -1.62
N VAL A 170 -24.21 -20.38 -0.76
CA VAL A 170 -24.99 -20.21 0.45
C VAL A 170 -25.61 -18.80 0.46
N ARG A 171 -26.88 -18.69 0.81
CA ARG A 171 -27.55 -17.39 0.94
C ARG A 171 -27.12 -16.70 2.21
N PRO A 172 -26.83 -15.39 2.20
CA PRO A 172 -26.59 -14.62 3.42
C PRO A 172 -27.84 -14.58 4.29
N ALA A 173 -27.65 -14.67 5.59
CA ALA A 173 -28.71 -14.57 6.56
C ALA A 173 -28.99 -13.12 6.96
N LYS A 174 -30.22 -12.83 7.34
CA LYS A 174 -30.65 -11.55 7.91
C LYS A 174 -31.18 -11.78 9.34
N THR A 175 -31.06 -10.76 10.16
CA THR A 175 -31.67 -10.69 11.49
C THR A 175 -33.05 -10.04 11.40
N SER A 176 -33.88 -10.26 12.41
CA SER A 176 -35.22 -9.63 12.56
C SER A 176 -35.17 -8.40 13.47
N ALA A 177 -34.15 -7.54 13.32
CA ALA A 177 -34.06 -6.32 14.10
C ALA A 177 -35.17 -5.32 13.70
N LEU A 178 -35.63 -4.51 14.66
CA LEU A 178 -36.56 -3.42 14.36
C LEU A 178 -35.89 -2.36 13.50
N PRO A 179 -36.61 -1.76 12.52
CA PRO A 179 -36.03 -0.71 11.70
C PRO A 179 -35.75 0.53 12.56
N VAL A 180 -34.64 1.18 12.29
CA VAL A 180 -34.32 2.49 12.88
C VAL A 180 -34.67 3.58 11.86
N ALA A 181 -35.06 4.75 12.38
CA ALA A 181 -35.37 5.91 11.57
C ALA A 181 -34.56 7.13 12.07
N PHE A 182 -33.92 7.81 11.12
CA PHE A 182 -33.17 9.03 11.38
C PHE A 182 -33.75 10.18 10.54
N PRO A 183 -34.25 11.27 11.18
CA PRO A 183 -34.93 12.36 10.46
C PRO A 183 -34.09 13.10 9.41
N TRP A 184 -32.77 12.98 9.52
CA TRP A 184 -31.81 13.63 8.61
C TRP A 184 -31.38 12.76 7.42
N LEU A 185 -31.78 11.49 7.35
CA LEU A 185 -31.49 10.61 6.23
C LEU A 185 -32.63 10.65 5.21
N ASN A 186 -32.26 10.63 3.92
CA ASN A 186 -33.25 10.39 2.87
C ASN A 186 -33.67 8.90 2.82
N THR A 187 -34.67 8.57 2.01
CA THR A 187 -35.24 7.22 1.97
C THR A 187 -34.20 6.15 1.63
N SER A 188 -33.36 6.36 0.60
CA SER A 188 -32.34 5.38 0.22
C SER A 188 -31.24 5.21 1.25
N GLN A 189 -30.83 6.29 1.89
CA GLN A 189 -29.88 6.23 3.02
C GLN A 189 -30.47 5.48 4.21
N GLN A 190 -31.74 5.72 4.52
CA GLN A 190 -32.44 5.02 5.59
C GLN A 190 -32.59 3.52 5.32
N GLU A 191 -32.89 3.15 4.08
CA GLU A 191 -32.94 1.76 3.63
C GLU A 191 -31.56 1.11 3.74
N ALA A 192 -30.49 1.77 3.28
CA ALA A 192 -29.13 1.26 3.37
C ALA A 192 -28.69 1.01 4.83
N VAL A 193 -29.02 1.91 5.75
CA VAL A 193 -28.75 1.72 7.18
C VAL A 193 -29.49 0.51 7.72
N ASN A 194 -30.78 0.37 7.43
CA ASN A 194 -31.58 -0.76 7.91
C ASN A 194 -31.09 -2.09 7.31
N GLU A 195 -30.77 -2.13 6.01
CA GLU A 195 -30.19 -3.32 5.37
C GLU A 195 -28.86 -3.73 6.03
N ALA A 196 -28.00 -2.76 6.37
CA ALA A 196 -26.75 -3.04 7.09
C ALA A 196 -26.99 -3.60 8.51
N LEU A 197 -27.97 -3.04 9.24
CA LEU A 197 -28.34 -3.51 10.58
C LEU A 197 -28.98 -4.91 10.58
N TRP A 198 -29.74 -5.24 9.54
CA TRP A 198 -30.37 -6.56 9.40
C TRP A 198 -29.41 -7.63 8.85
N ALA A 199 -28.33 -7.23 8.22
CA ALA A 199 -27.36 -8.18 7.69
C ALA A 199 -26.63 -8.92 8.82
N LYS A 200 -26.80 -10.23 8.89
CA LYS A 200 -26.02 -11.10 9.78
C LYS A 200 -24.65 -11.42 9.18
N ASP A 201 -24.59 -11.53 7.89
CA ASP A 201 -23.41 -12.00 7.17
C ASP A 201 -22.74 -10.92 6.32
N VAL A 202 -23.47 -10.35 5.38
CA VAL A 202 -22.96 -9.40 4.38
C VAL A 202 -24.05 -8.39 4.02
N ALA A 203 -23.71 -7.12 3.97
CA ALA A 203 -24.50 -6.06 3.35
C ALA A 203 -23.68 -5.43 2.21
N ILE A 204 -24.32 -5.19 1.07
CA ILE A 204 -23.74 -4.47 -0.07
C ILE A 204 -24.52 -3.15 -0.20
N ILE A 205 -23.79 -2.04 -0.12
CA ILE A 205 -24.33 -0.68 -0.23
C ILE A 205 -23.68 -0.03 -1.46
N HIS A 206 -24.50 0.56 -2.31
CA HIS A 206 -24.08 1.30 -3.52
C HIS A 206 -24.30 2.80 -3.33
#